data_491bbd7dc58e27842506b301414f0ded
#
_entry.id   491bbd7dc58e27842506b301414f0ded
#
_cell.length_a   1.000
_cell.length_b   1.000
_cell.length_c   1.000
_cell.angle_alpha   90.00
_cell.angle_beta   90.00
_cell.angle_gamma   90.00
#
_symmetry.space_group_name_H-M   'P 1'
#
loop_
_entity.id
_entity.type
_entity.pdbx_description
1 polymer ?
#
loop_
_entity_poly.entity_id
_entity_poly.type
_entity_poly.pdbx_seq_one_letter_code
_entity_poly.pdbx_strand_id
1 'polypeptide(L)'
;MGKPTGFLEFGRELPKKLDPSVRIQDNKEFVLNDEFGDKINEQSSRCMDCGVPFCHNSCPIGNIIPEFNDAVYRDSWEEAWNILSSTNNFPEFTGRVCPAPCESGCVLGINLVRSHFHKGQ
;
A
#
# COMPACT_ATOMS: atom_id res chain seq x y z
N MET A 1 -8.84 13.65 2.53
CA MET A 1 -8.02 13.77 1.29
C MET A 1 -6.56 13.85 1.69
N GLY A 2 -5.76 12.90 1.23
CA GLY A 2 -4.31 12.90 1.45
C GLY A 2 -3.66 14.20 0.94
N LYS A 3 -2.34 14.22 0.83
CA LYS A 3 -1.66 15.41 0.31
C LYS A 3 -1.88 15.53 -1.21
N PRO A 4 -2.46 16.61 -1.75
CA PRO A 4 -2.78 16.75 -3.18
C PRO A 4 -1.57 16.57 -4.11
N THR A 5 -0.37 16.83 -3.61
CA THR A 5 0.90 16.74 -4.35
C THR A 5 1.79 15.59 -3.90
N GLY A 6 1.34 14.75 -2.97
CA GLY A 6 2.14 13.71 -2.35
C GLY A 6 2.77 12.75 -3.36
N PHE A 7 2.04 12.39 -4.42
CA PHE A 7 2.54 11.51 -5.48
C PHE A 7 3.63 12.15 -6.35
N LEU A 8 3.75 13.47 -6.35
CA LEU A 8 4.82 14.20 -7.04
C LEU A 8 6.06 14.37 -6.16
N GLU A 9 5.87 14.43 -4.85
CA GLU A 9 6.93 14.69 -3.88
C GLU A 9 7.64 13.42 -3.42
N PHE A 10 6.88 12.34 -3.23
CA PHE A 10 7.38 11.08 -2.70
C PHE A 10 7.40 9.99 -3.78
N GLY A 11 8.55 9.37 -3.96
CA GLY A 11 8.69 8.17 -4.78
C GLY A 11 7.97 6.97 -4.17
N ARG A 12 7.64 5.95 -4.99
CA ARG A 12 7.13 4.67 -4.49
C ARG A 12 8.26 3.93 -3.78
N GLU A 13 8.05 3.62 -2.53
CA GLU A 13 8.95 2.77 -1.75
C GLU A 13 8.20 1.54 -1.23
N LEU A 14 8.92 0.45 -1.08
CA LEU A 14 8.44 -0.79 -0.48
C LEU A 14 9.27 -1.11 0.76
N PRO A 15 8.69 -1.77 1.77
CA PRO A 15 9.47 -2.28 2.87
C PRO A 15 10.53 -3.25 2.36
N LYS A 16 11.72 -3.17 2.94
CA LYS A 16 12.81 -4.08 2.62
C LYS A 16 12.45 -5.51 3.03
N LYS A 17 12.96 -6.46 2.27
CA LYS A 17 12.81 -7.89 2.58
C LYS A 17 14.17 -8.48 2.87
N LEU A 18 14.20 -9.47 3.76
CA LEU A 18 15.40 -10.26 3.97
C LEU A 18 15.81 -10.98 2.69
N ASP A 19 17.12 -11.16 2.52
CA ASP A 19 17.66 -11.95 1.41
C ASP A 19 17.06 -13.37 1.41
N PRO A 20 16.71 -13.93 0.26
CA PRO A 20 16.15 -15.29 0.17
C PRO A 20 16.99 -16.35 0.87
N SER A 21 18.30 -16.26 0.82
CA SER A 21 19.21 -17.21 1.49
C SER A 21 19.12 -17.20 3.01
N VAL A 22 18.73 -16.05 3.58
CA VAL A 22 18.51 -15.90 5.03
C VAL A 22 17.11 -16.33 5.42
N ARG A 23 16.08 -15.86 4.70
CA ARG A 23 14.69 -16.10 5.04
C ARG A 23 14.21 -17.55 4.90
N ILE A 24 14.93 -18.37 4.13
CA ILE A 24 14.62 -19.82 4.01
C ILE A 24 15.11 -20.63 5.20
N GLN A 25 15.89 -20.06 6.11
CA GLN A 25 16.49 -20.75 7.25
C GLN A 25 15.53 -20.85 8.45
N ASP A 26 14.50 -20.01 8.48
CA ASP A 26 13.50 -20.02 9.54
C ASP A 26 12.11 -19.62 9.00
N ASN A 27 11.10 -19.63 9.88
CA ASN A 27 9.72 -19.23 9.56
C ASN A 27 9.36 -17.88 10.16
N LYS A 28 10.34 -17.02 10.46
CA LYS A 28 10.12 -15.70 11.02
C LYS A 28 9.67 -14.71 9.95
N GLU A 29 9.27 -13.54 10.40
CA GLU A 29 8.92 -12.42 9.51
C GLU A 29 10.13 -12.02 8.66
N PHE A 30 9.93 -11.94 7.35
CA PHE A 30 10.99 -11.59 6.40
C PHE A 30 10.87 -10.17 5.84
N VAL A 31 9.77 -9.47 6.16
CA VAL A 31 9.58 -8.06 5.79
C VAL A 31 10.07 -7.19 6.93
N LEU A 32 11.03 -6.30 6.64
CA LEU A 32 11.59 -5.39 7.61
C LEU A 32 10.69 -4.15 7.75
N ASN A 33 9.71 -4.24 8.64
CA ASN A 33 8.73 -3.17 8.85
C ASN A 33 9.25 -2.04 9.75
N ASP A 34 10.20 -2.30 10.62
CA ASP A 34 10.68 -1.33 11.60
C ASP A 34 11.26 -0.07 10.96
N GLU A 35 11.99 -0.24 9.84
CA GLU A 35 12.53 0.89 9.08
C GLU A 35 11.48 1.57 8.17
N PHE A 36 10.35 0.91 7.92
CA PHE A 36 9.33 1.41 7.00
C PHE A 36 8.18 2.12 7.72
N GLY A 37 8.04 1.91 9.03
CA GLY A 37 6.96 2.49 9.84
C GLY A 37 6.85 4.00 9.68
N ASP A 38 7.98 4.71 9.75
CA ASP A 38 8.04 6.17 9.61
C ASP A 38 7.68 6.66 8.19
N LYS A 39 7.75 5.78 7.19
CA LYS A 39 7.45 6.11 5.78
C LYS A 39 6.01 5.81 5.37
N ILE A 40 5.23 5.14 6.22
CA ILE A 40 3.86 4.75 5.89
C ILE A 40 3.01 5.97 5.56
N ASN A 41 3.14 7.05 6.34
CA ASN A 41 2.40 8.28 6.12
C ASN A 41 2.79 8.97 4.81
N GLU A 42 4.08 8.97 4.46
CA GLU A 42 4.54 9.48 3.17
C GLU A 42 3.96 8.65 2.01
N GLN A 43 4.02 7.32 2.11
CA GLN A 43 3.47 6.45 1.07
C GLN A 43 1.95 6.56 0.95
N SER A 44 1.24 6.73 2.06
CA SER A 44 -0.21 6.96 2.07
C SER A 44 -0.58 8.30 1.43
N SER A 45 0.25 9.33 1.64
CA SER A 45 0.05 10.66 1.05
C SER A 45 0.06 10.66 -0.48
N ARG A 46 0.62 9.61 -1.11
CA ARG A 46 0.67 9.48 -2.57
C ARG A 46 -0.69 9.19 -3.19
N CYS A 47 -1.69 8.82 -2.40
CA CYS A 47 -3.04 8.60 -2.90
C CYS A 47 -3.67 9.91 -3.37
N MET A 48 -4.14 9.97 -4.64
CA MET A 48 -4.76 11.16 -5.22
C MET A 48 -6.23 11.34 -4.80
N ASP A 49 -6.79 10.42 -4.03
CA ASP A 49 -8.22 10.44 -3.63
C ASP A 49 -9.15 10.63 -4.86
N CYS A 50 -9.03 9.72 -5.81
CA CYS A 50 -9.77 9.79 -7.05
C CYS A 50 -11.28 9.68 -6.82
N GLY A 51 -12.08 10.58 -7.41
CA GLY A 51 -13.54 10.52 -7.36
C GLY A 51 -14.12 9.27 -8.05
N VAL A 52 -13.37 8.65 -8.96
CA VAL A 52 -13.65 7.32 -9.52
C VAL A 52 -12.44 6.42 -9.21
N PRO A 53 -12.44 5.74 -8.06
CA PRO A 53 -11.29 4.96 -7.61
C PRO A 53 -11.22 3.59 -8.30
N PHE A 54 -10.53 3.50 -9.42
CA PHE A 54 -10.31 2.24 -10.16
C PHE A 54 -9.64 1.16 -9.29
N CYS A 55 -8.87 1.56 -8.28
CA CYS A 55 -8.28 0.64 -7.31
C CYS A 55 -9.32 -0.18 -6.54
N HIS A 56 -10.51 0.36 -6.25
CA HIS A 56 -11.60 -0.41 -5.63
C HIS A 56 -12.03 -1.58 -6.50
N ASN A 57 -12.24 -1.32 -7.80
CA ASN A 57 -12.68 -2.37 -8.74
C ASN A 57 -11.59 -3.42 -8.99
N SER A 58 -10.33 -3.03 -8.82
CA SER A 58 -9.20 -3.95 -8.97
C SER A 58 -8.97 -4.81 -7.72
N CYS A 59 -9.54 -4.44 -6.57
CA CYS A 59 -9.47 -5.22 -5.35
C CYS A 59 -10.60 -6.26 -5.32
N PRO A 60 -10.31 -7.58 -5.31
CA PRO A 60 -11.36 -8.62 -5.30
C PRO A 60 -12.29 -8.56 -4.08
N ILE A 61 -11.82 -8.03 -2.95
CA ILE A 61 -12.62 -7.88 -1.73
C ILE A 61 -13.22 -6.48 -1.59
N GLY A 62 -13.00 -5.61 -2.57
CA GLY A 62 -13.64 -4.28 -2.61
C GLY A 62 -13.17 -3.32 -1.52
N ASN A 63 -11.90 -3.36 -1.12
CA ASN A 63 -11.38 -2.44 -0.11
C ASN A 63 -11.57 -0.98 -0.51
N ILE A 64 -11.94 -0.16 0.46
CA ILE A 64 -12.17 1.28 0.32
C ILE A 64 -10.82 2.00 0.43
N ILE A 65 -10.05 2.00 -0.67
CA ILE A 65 -8.60 2.28 -0.65
C ILE A 65 -8.27 3.75 -0.43
N PRO A 66 -8.87 4.75 -1.12
CA PRO A 66 -8.54 6.15 -0.88
C PRO A 66 -8.78 6.56 0.56
N GLU A 67 -9.91 6.16 1.14
CA GLU A 67 -10.34 6.55 2.47
C GLU A 67 -9.40 6.02 3.56
N PHE A 68 -9.00 4.73 3.49
CA PHE A 68 -8.04 4.25 4.49
C PHE A 68 -6.65 4.84 4.31
N ASN A 69 -6.21 5.14 3.07
CA ASN A 69 -4.96 5.86 2.86
C ASN A 69 -4.99 7.27 3.44
N ASP A 70 -6.11 7.98 3.29
CA ASP A 70 -6.28 9.30 3.88
C ASP A 70 -6.26 9.24 5.42
N ALA A 71 -6.94 8.25 6.00
CA ALA A 71 -6.94 8.05 7.44
C ALA A 71 -5.52 7.76 7.97
N VAL A 72 -4.76 6.89 7.28
CA VAL A 72 -3.34 6.62 7.63
C VAL A 72 -2.50 7.88 7.50
N TYR A 73 -2.65 8.66 6.42
CA TYR A 73 -1.92 9.91 6.23
C TYR A 73 -2.16 10.92 7.36
N ARG A 74 -3.36 10.93 7.92
CA ARG A 74 -3.75 11.81 9.05
C ARG A 74 -3.43 11.22 10.42
N ASP A 75 -2.72 10.11 10.50
CA ASP A 75 -2.47 9.34 11.74
C ASP A 75 -3.74 8.88 12.47
N SER A 76 -4.87 8.80 11.78
CA SER A 76 -6.15 8.31 12.31
C SER A 76 -6.22 6.77 12.19
N TRP A 77 -5.37 6.07 12.93
CA TRP A 77 -5.21 4.61 12.81
C TRP A 77 -6.47 3.81 13.13
N GLU A 78 -7.25 4.26 14.11
CA GLU A 78 -8.53 3.63 14.43
C GLU A 78 -9.53 3.75 13.29
N GLU A 79 -9.62 4.93 12.67
CA GLU A 79 -10.46 5.16 11.50
C GLU A 79 -9.99 4.29 10.32
N ALA A 80 -8.69 4.27 10.05
CA ALA A 80 -8.10 3.44 9.00
C ALA A 80 -8.44 1.95 9.20
N TRP A 81 -8.33 1.47 10.44
CA TRP A 81 -8.68 0.11 10.80
C TRP A 81 -10.17 -0.18 10.58
N ASN A 82 -11.05 0.70 11.03
CA ASN A 82 -12.50 0.54 10.88
C ASN A 82 -12.90 0.50 9.40
N ILE A 83 -12.29 1.36 8.56
CA ILE A 83 -12.52 1.35 7.11
C ILE A 83 -12.02 0.04 6.51
N LEU A 84 -10.80 -0.37 6.79
CA LEU A 84 -10.20 -1.58 6.24
C LEU A 84 -10.96 -2.84 6.66
N SER A 85 -11.28 -2.96 7.95
CA SER A 85 -11.97 -4.14 8.49
C SER A 85 -13.43 -4.26 8.03
N SER A 86 -14.03 -3.18 7.54
CA SER A 86 -15.40 -3.22 7.01
C SER A 86 -15.53 -4.09 5.75
N THR A 87 -14.46 -4.26 4.99
CA THR A 87 -14.41 -5.06 3.76
C THR A 87 -13.44 -6.23 3.84
N ASN A 88 -12.51 -6.22 4.79
CA ASN A 88 -11.46 -7.21 4.96
C ASN A 88 -11.39 -7.66 6.43
N ASN A 89 -11.94 -8.84 6.74
CA ASN A 89 -12.03 -9.33 8.12
C ASN A 89 -10.67 -9.75 8.72
N PHE A 90 -9.69 -10.09 7.89
CA PHE A 90 -8.37 -10.58 8.32
C PHE A 90 -7.24 -9.89 7.56
N PRO A 91 -7.07 -8.57 7.73
CA PRO A 91 -6.10 -7.80 6.95
C PRO A 91 -4.65 -8.21 7.25
N GLU A 92 -4.37 -8.74 8.45
CA GLU A 92 -3.06 -9.25 8.84
C GLU A 92 -2.61 -10.47 8.00
N PHE A 93 -3.54 -11.28 7.54
CA PHE A 93 -3.24 -12.40 6.64
C PHE A 93 -3.24 -11.95 5.18
N THR A 94 -4.31 -11.29 4.77
CA THR A 94 -4.47 -10.87 3.38
C THR A 94 -3.38 -9.90 2.94
N GLY A 95 -2.94 -8.99 3.81
CA GLY A 95 -1.89 -8.03 3.51
C GLY A 95 -0.53 -8.69 3.24
N ARG A 96 -0.24 -9.87 3.85
CA ARG A 96 1.02 -10.58 3.63
C ARG A 96 1.07 -11.34 2.30
N VAL A 97 -0.06 -11.82 1.81
CA VAL A 97 -0.15 -12.64 0.60
C VAL A 97 -0.71 -11.88 -0.60
N CYS A 98 -1.16 -10.65 -0.40
CA CYS A 98 -1.82 -9.86 -1.43
C CYS A 98 -0.80 -9.43 -2.51
N PRO A 99 -1.09 -9.73 -3.81
CA PRO A 99 -0.27 -9.26 -4.93
C PRO A 99 -0.51 -7.79 -5.29
N ALA A 100 -1.33 -7.07 -4.50
CA ALA A 100 -1.69 -5.66 -4.69
C ALA A 100 -2.27 -5.33 -6.09
N PRO A 101 -3.32 -6.02 -6.57
CA PRO A 101 -3.91 -5.72 -7.87
C PRO A 101 -4.46 -4.30 -7.96
N CYS A 102 -4.78 -3.68 -6.81
CA CYS A 102 -5.17 -2.28 -6.72
C CYS A 102 -4.10 -1.31 -7.22
N GLU A 103 -2.82 -1.65 -7.09
CA GLU A 103 -1.74 -0.82 -7.66
C GLU A 103 -1.76 -0.86 -9.20
N SER A 104 -2.05 -2.01 -9.79
CA SER A 104 -2.20 -2.14 -11.25
C SER A 104 -3.40 -1.34 -11.78
N GLY A 105 -4.47 -1.25 -11.00
CA GLY A 105 -5.64 -0.43 -11.32
C GLY A 105 -5.49 1.04 -10.96
N CYS A 106 -4.43 1.44 -10.28
CA CYS A 106 -4.23 2.81 -9.86
C CYS A 106 -3.91 3.71 -11.07
N VAL A 107 -4.58 4.87 -11.15
CA VAL A 107 -4.37 5.86 -12.22
C VAL A 107 -2.93 6.38 -12.25
N LEU A 108 -2.26 6.47 -11.10
CA LEU A 108 -0.83 6.80 -11.03
C LEU A 108 0.04 5.82 -11.83
N GLY A 109 -0.41 4.58 -11.99
CA GLY A 109 0.28 3.56 -12.78
C GLY A 109 0.44 3.91 -14.26
N ILE A 110 -0.39 4.80 -14.80
CA ILE A 110 -0.32 5.18 -16.20
C ILE A 110 0.98 5.93 -16.52
N ASN A 111 1.40 6.82 -15.61
CA ASN A 111 2.53 7.71 -15.85
C ASN A 111 3.78 7.38 -15.02
N LEU A 112 3.61 6.86 -13.80
CA LEU A 112 4.69 6.73 -12.83
C LEU A 112 5.22 5.30 -12.65
N VAL A 113 4.45 4.27 -12.99
CA VAL A 113 4.78 2.88 -12.70
C VAL A 113 5.62 2.22 -13.78
N ARG A 114 5.59 2.68 -15.01
CA ARG A 114 6.35 2.04 -16.10
C ARG A 114 7.87 2.00 -15.88
N SER A 115 8.42 2.87 -15.05
CA SER A 115 9.86 2.91 -14.79
C SER A 115 10.34 1.98 -13.66
N HIS A 116 9.44 1.39 -12.85
CA HIS A 116 9.83 0.64 -11.65
C HIS A 116 9.39 -0.84 -11.63
N PHE A 117 8.46 -1.27 -12.50
CA PHE A 117 8.03 -2.67 -12.57
C PHE A 117 9.06 -3.63 -13.21
N HIS A 118 10.08 -3.11 -13.90
CA HIS A 118 11.07 -3.93 -14.60
C HIS A 118 12.40 -4.13 -13.86
N LYS A 119 12.50 -3.75 -12.59
CA LYS A 119 13.75 -3.95 -11.81
C LYS A 119 13.55 -4.84 -10.57
N GLY A 120 12.79 -5.89 -10.70
CA GLY A 120 12.55 -6.80 -9.57
C GLY A 120 12.06 -8.19 -9.96
N GLN A 121 12.60 -8.77 -11.02
CA GLN A 121 12.60 -10.23 -11.25
C GLN A 121 14.00 -10.76 -11.12
#